data_f583ec71108d22c42525e61a53806dc0
#
_entry.id   f583ec71108d22c42525e61a53806dc0
#
_cell.length_a   1.000
_cell.length_b   1.000
_cell.length_c   1.000
_cell.angle_alpha   90.00
_cell.angle_beta   90.00
_cell.angle_gamma   90.00
#
_symmetry.space_group_name_H-M   'P 1'
#
loop_
_entity.id
_entity.type
_entity.pdbx_description
1 polymer ?
#
loop_
_entity_poly.entity_id
_entity_poly.type
_entity_poly.pdbx_seq_one_letter_code
_entity_poly.pdbx_strand_id
1 'polypeptide(L)'
;MASAEECREALQTLTTRLAEMSPQDRASYFGKRSMSCHVTDLGVTFITRFTDTGAEPVKEAAPDEPPADIRLTATSDDVVSLSATPANIARMWLSGRVKVQASMRDLLALRRLL
;
A
#
# COMPACT_ATOMS: atom_id res chain seq x y z
N MET A 1 -8.96 -14.14 -11.00
CA MET A 1 -9.19 -12.79 -10.44
C MET A 1 -9.58 -12.92 -8.98
N ALA A 2 -8.88 -12.22 -8.10
CA ALA A 2 -9.19 -12.22 -6.67
C ALA A 2 -10.42 -11.34 -6.40
N SER A 3 -11.11 -11.57 -5.29
CA SER A 3 -12.27 -10.77 -4.88
C SER A 3 -11.82 -9.49 -4.18
N ALA A 4 -12.75 -8.53 -4.06
CA ALA A 4 -12.49 -7.29 -3.31
C ALA A 4 -12.13 -7.59 -1.86
N GLU A 5 -12.80 -8.55 -1.23
CA GLU A 5 -12.50 -8.94 0.15
C GLU A 5 -11.11 -9.55 0.29
N GLU A 6 -10.71 -10.40 -0.67
CA GLU A 6 -9.36 -10.95 -0.68
C GLU A 6 -8.30 -9.87 -0.82
N CYS A 7 -8.55 -8.86 -1.66
CA CYS A 7 -7.65 -7.71 -1.82
C CYS A 7 -7.57 -6.91 -0.54
N ARG A 8 -8.71 -6.65 0.11
CA ARG A 8 -8.73 -5.91 1.38
C ARG A 8 -7.92 -6.64 2.45
N GLU A 9 -8.10 -7.94 2.57
CA GLU A 9 -7.35 -8.76 3.52
C GLU A 9 -5.85 -8.77 3.22
N ALA A 10 -5.48 -8.87 1.94
CA ALA A 10 -4.08 -8.83 1.53
C ALA A 10 -3.44 -7.48 1.87
N LEU A 11 -4.13 -6.39 1.60
CA LEU A 11 -3.66 -5.05 1.95
C LEU A 11 -3.57 -4.86 3.46
N GLN A 12 -4.52 -5.41 4.22
CA GLN A 12 -4.49 -5.37 5.67
C GLN A 12 -3.25 -6.10 6.21
N THR A 13 -2.94 -7.26 5.65
CA THR A 13 -1.73 -8.02 6.01
C THR A 13 -0.47 -7.22 5.69
N LEU A 14 -0.40 -6.61 4.51
CA LEU A 14 0.74 -5.82 4.08
C LEU A 14 0.96 -4.61 4.99
N THR A 15 -0.10 -3.84 5.26
CA THR A 15 0.00 -2.65 6.11
C THR A 15 0.32 -2.99 7.55
N THR A 16 -0.18 -4.13 8.05
CA THR A 16 0.16 -4.61 9.38
C THR A 16 1.65 -4.94 9.49
N ARG A 17 2.22 -5.59 8.47
CA ARG A 17 3.66 -5.88 8.44
C ARG A 17 4.49 -4.61 8.39
N LEU A 18 4.07 -3.62 7.59
CA LEU A 18 4.77 -2.34 7.52
C LEU A 18 4.68 -1.58 8.85
N ALA A 19 3.55 -1.69 9.54
CA ALA A 19 3.35 -1.05 10.83
C ALA A 19 4.14 -1.72 11.96
N GLU A 20 4.61 -2.96 11.77
CA GLU A 20 5.45 -3.66 12.75
C GLU A 20 6.89 -3.18 12.76
N MET A 21 7.28 -2.33 11.81
CA MET A 21 8.59 -1.70 11.81
C MET A 21 8.77 -0.91 13.11
N SER A 22 10.04 -0.68 13.51
CA SER A 22 10.29 0.11 14.71
C SER A 22 9.64 1.50 14.58
N PRO A 23 9.17 2.10 15.70
CA PRO A 23 8.57 3.43 15.65
C PRO A 23 9.47 4.48 14.99
N GLN A 24 10.78 4.37 15.17
CA GLN A 24 11.75 5.27 14.56
C GLN A 24 11.77 5.12 13.03
N ASP A 25 11.78 3.88 12.54
CA ASP A 25 11.77 3.62 11.11
C ASP A 25 10.46 4.07 10.47
N ARG A 26 9.32 3.81 11.13
CA ARG A 26 8.02 4.26 10.63
C ARG A 26 7.96 5.79 10.52
N ALA A 27 8.45 6.50 11.53
CA ALA A 27 8.46 7.96 11.52
C ALA A 27 9.34 8.50 10.38
N SER A 28 10.45 7.80 10.07
CA SER A 28 11.35 8.21 9.00
C SER A 28 10.78 7.97 7.61
N TYR A 29 10.04 6.86 7.40
CA TYR A 29 9.59 6.46 6.07
C TYR A 29 8.13 6.77 5.77
N PHE A 30 7.24 6.55 6.74
CA PHE A 30 5.81 6.72 6.52
C PHE A 30 5.20 7.89 7.26
N GLY A 31 5.67 8.18 8.49
CA GLY A 31 5.09 9.24 9.32
C GLY A 31 3.58 9.05 9.46
N LYS A 32 2.81 10.10 9.19
CA LYS A 32 1.34 10.07 9.19
C LYS A 32 0.78 10.08 7.77
N ARG A 33 1.45 9.41 6.84
CA ARG A 33 1.03 9.39 5.44
C ARG A 33 -0.13 8.45 5.22
N SER A 34 -0.99 8.82 4.27
CA SER A 34 -2.04 7.93 3.77
C SER A 34 -1.52 7.11 2.59
N MET A 35 -2.10 5.92 2.42
CA MET A 35 -1.77 5.03 1.31
C MET A 35 -3.06 4.52 0.69
N SER A 36 -3.12 4.50 -0.64
CA SER A 36 -4.25 3.93 -1.37
C SER A 36 -3.77 2.86 -2.35
N CYS A 37 -4.67 1.95 -2.70
CA CYS A 37 -4.43 0.95 -3.71
C CYS A 37 -5.64 0.86 -4.62
N HIS A 38 -5.47 1.25 -5.88
CA HIS A 38 -6.51 1.10 -6.90
C HIS A 38 -6.39 -0.26 -7.57
N VAL A 39 -7.45 -1.07 -7.48
CA VAL A 39 -7.51 -2.41 -8.07
C VAL A 39 -8.21 -2.28 -9.41
N THR A 40 -7.44 -2.35 -10.49
CA THR A 40 -7.90 -1.97 -11.82
C THR A 40 -9.01 -2.86 -12.37
N ASP A 41 -8.92 -4.17 -12.17
CA ASP A 41 -9.89 -5.13 -12.69
C ASP A 41 -11.19 -5.18 -11.88
N LEU A 42 -11.18 -4.68 -10.66
CA LEU A 42 -12.37 -4.59 -9.80
C LEU A 42 -12.98 -3.20 -9.77
N GLY A 43 -12.24 -2.18 -10.22
CA GLY A 43 -12.71 -0.80 -10.20
C GLY A 43 -12.91 -0.24 -8.80
N VAL A 44 -12.19 -0.75 -7.80
CA VAL A 44 -12.29 -0.28 -6.41
C VAL A 44 -10.95 0.25 -5.94
N THR A 45 -11.01 1.18 -4.98
CA THR A 45 -9.82 1.74 -4.35
C THR A 45 -9.92 1.53 -2.85
N PHE A 46 -8.87 0.99 -2.26
CA PHE A 46 -8.75 0.84 -0.81
C PHE A 46 -7.83 1.92 -0.26
N ILE A 47 -8.08 2.34 0.98
CA ILE A 47 -7.30 3.38 1.62
C ILE A 47 -7.01 3.01 3.07
N THR A 48 -5.82 3.40 3.53
CA THR A 48 -5.44 3.32 4.93
C THR A 48 -4.54 4.52 5.26
N ARG A 49 -4.31 4.75 6.54
CA ARG A 49 -3.42 5.79 7.02
C ARG A 49 -2.50 5.22 8.08
N PHE A 50 -1.22 5.52 7.97
CA PHE A 50 -0.25 5.17 9.01
C PHE A 50 -0.35 6.17 10.16
N THR A 51 -0.25 5.65 11.38
CA THR A 51 -0.35 6.43 12.60
C THR A 51 0.88 6.17 13.48
N ASP A 52 1.01 6.91 14.58
CA ASP A 52 2.12 6.73 15.50
C ASP A 52 2.12 5.34 16.16
N THR A 53 0.94 4.71 16.25
CA THR A 53 0.77 3.40 16.90
C THR A 53 0.64 2.24 15.91
N GLY A 54 0.63 2.51 14.61
CA GLY A 54 0.48 1.46 13.62
C GLY A 54 -0.16 1.97 12.33
N ALA A 55 -1.22 1.30 11.89
CA ALA A 55 -1.99 1.68 10.72
C ALA A 55 -3.48 1.54 11.02
N GLU A 56 -4.29 2.41 10.41
CA GLU A 56 -5.74 2.29 10.48
C GLU A 56 -6.20 1.07 9.67
N PRO A 57 -7.37 0.48 9.99
CA PRO A 57 -7.91 -0.62 9.19
C PRO A 57 -8.10 -0.20 7.73
N VAL A 58 -7.76 -1.10 6.81
CA VAL A 58 -7.95 -0.88 5.38
C VAL A 58 -9.45 -0.87 5.09
N LYS A 59 -9.90 0.17 4.38
CA LYS A 59 -11.30 0.34 3.99
C LYS A 59 -11.39 0.77 2.54
N GLU A 60 -12.55 0.60 1.93
CA GLU A 60 -12.82 1.12 0.60
C GLU A 60 -12.91 2.65 0.65
N ALA A 61 -12.23 3.34 -0.27
CA ALA A 61 -12.23 4.80 -0.31
C ALA A 61 -13.60 5.32 -0.74
N ALA A 62 -14.05 6.41 -0.12
CA ALA A 62 -15.26 7.10 -0.53
C ALA A 62 -15.05 7.81 -1.88
N PRO A 63 -16.12 8.05 -2.67
CA PRO A 63 -15.98 8.74 -3.97
C PRO A 63 -15.35 10.13 -3.88
N ASP A 64 -15.51 10.81 -2.74
CA ASP A 64 -14.99 12.14 -2.49
C ASP A 64 -13.69 12.14 -1.68
N GLU A 65 -13.08 10.97 -1.48
CA GLU A 65 -11.83 10.84 -0.73
C GLU A 65 -10.71 11.61 -1.43
N PRO A 66 -9.95 12.46 -0.71
CA PRO A 66 -8.82 13.14 -1.33
C PRO A 66 -7.73 12.14 -1.72
N PRO A 67 -6.89 12.47 -2.71
CA PRO A 67 -5.79 11.58 -3.10
C PRO A 67 -4.87 11.26 -1.93
N ALA A 68 -4.46 10.00 -1.82
CA ALA A 68 -3.53 9.57 -0.78
C ALA A 68 -2.11 10.06 -1.10
N ASP A 69 -1.26 10.14 -0.06
CA ASP A 69 0.13 10.52 -0.22
C ASP A 69 0.91 9.51 -1.06
N ILE A 70 0.64 8.22 -0.84
CA ILE A 70 1.24 7.12 -1.60
C ILE A 70 0.11 6.36 -2.28
N ARG A 71 0.19 6.23 -3.61
CA ARG A 71 -0.86 5.60 -4.41
C ARG A 71 -0.31 4.42 -5.18
N LEU A 72 -0.89 3.25 -4.95
CA LEU A 72 -0.57 2.02 -5.66
C LEU A 72 -1.66 1.73 -6.67
N THR A 73 -1.28 1.13 -7.81
CA THR A 73 -2.21 0.67 -8.84
C THR A 73 -1.78 -0.72 -9.29
N ALA A 74 -2.69 -1.69 -9.22
CA ALA A 74 -2.41 -3.07 -9.57
C ALA A 74 -3.70 -3.83 -9.86
N THR A 75 -3.57 -5.04 -10.46
CA THR A 75 -4.70 -5.95 -10.60
C THR A 75 -4.97 -6.65 -9.26
N SER A 76 -6.13 -7.27 -9.12
CA SER A 76 -6.50 -7.99 -7.90
C SER A 76 -5.52 -9.12 -7.56
N ASP A 77 -5.09 -9.88 -8.58
CA ASP A 77 -4.13 -10.97 -8.36
C ASP A 77 -2.77 -10.43 -7.91
N ASP A 78 -2.34 -9.31 -8.47
CA ASP A 78 -1.08 -8.67 -8.06
C ASP A 78 -1.15 -8.12 -6.65
N VAL A 79 -2.30 -7.59 -6.24
CA VAL A 79 -2.50 -7.12 -4.87
C VAL A 79 -2.35 -8.27 -3.87
N VAL A 80 -2.95 -9.42 -4.16
CA VAL A 80 -2.82 -10.61 -3.32
C VAL A 80 -1.36 -11.08 -3.27
N SER A 81 -0.65 -11.05 -4.40
CA SER A 81 0.76 -11.43 -4.47
C SER A 81 1.67 -10.53 -3.64
N LEU A 82 1.33 -9.25 -3.50
CA LEU A 82 2.11 -8.29 -2.68
C LEU A 82 2.21 -8.72 -1.23
N SER A 83 1.17 -9.35 -0.69
CA SER A 83 1.14 -9.74 0.71
C SER A 83 1.85 -11.07 0.99
N ALA A 84 2.21 -11.82 -0.05
CA ALA A 84 2.80 -13.15 0.11
C ALA A 84 4.20 -13.09 0.71
N THR A 85 5.08 -12.24 0.18
CA THR A 85 6.41 -12.01 0.73
C THR A 85 6.82 -10.55 0.50
N PRO A 86 7.58 -9.95 1.43
CA PRO A 86 8.09 -8.57 1.24
C PRO A 86 8.96 -8.41 -0.01
N ALA A 87 9.66 -9.45 -0.42
CA ALA A 87 10.52 -9.41 -1.62
C ALA A 87 9.73 -9.19 -2.90
N ASN A 88 8.45 -9.57 -2.93
CA ASN A 88 7.60 -9.40 -4.10
C ASN A 88 7.34 -7.92 -4.42
N ILE A 89 7.32 -7.05 -3.42
CA ILE A 89 7.03 -5.63 -3.62
C ILE A 89 8.05 -5.00 -4.57
N ALA A 90 9.34 -5.18 -4.29
CA ALA A 90 10.41 -4.63 -5.13
C ALA A 90 10.36 -5.20 -6.55
N ARG A 91 10.18 -6.52 -6.66
CA ARG A 91 10.13 -7.20 -7.95
C ARG A 91 8.95 -6.72 -8.80
N MET A 92 7.78 -6.60 -8.21
CA MET A 92 6.58 -6.18 -8.92
C MET A 92 6.65 -4.72 -9.32
N TRP A 93 7.26 -3.87 -8.50
CA TRP A 93 7.47 -2.46 -8.81
C TRP A 93 8.44 -2.32 -9.99
N LEU A 94 9.57 -3.00 -9.94
CA LEU A 94 10.59 -2.94 -11.00
C LEU A 94 10.08 -3.50 -12.32
N SER A 95 9.22 -4.52 -12.30
CA SER A 95 8.64 -5.12 -13.51
C SER A 95 7.46 -4.33 -14.06
N GLY A 96 6.96 -3.32 -13.33
CA GLY A 96 5.82 -2.51 -13.76
C GLY A 96 4.46 -3.14 -13.46
N ARG A 97 4.41 -4.27 -12.78
CA ARG A 97 3.14 -4.92 -12.39
C ARG A 97 2.39 -4.11 -11.34
N VAL A 98 3.12 -3.40 -10.50
CA VAL A 98 2.56 -2.47 -9.53
C VAL A 98 3.10 -1.08 -9.84
N LYS A 99 2.20 -0.13 -10.04
CA LYS A 99 2.57 1.27 -10.25
C LYS A 99 2.49 1.99 -8.90
N VAL A 100 3.51 2.80 -8.63
CA VAL A 100 3.58 3.57 -7.39
C VAL A 100 3.66 5.05 -7.75
N GLN A 101 2.73 5.84 -7.23
CA GLN A 101 2.71 7.29 -7.40
C GLN A 101 2.82 7.94 -6.03
N ALA A 102 3.80 8.81 -5.89
CA ALA A 102 4.06 9.54 -4.64
C ALA A 102 4.97 10.72 -4.94
N SER A 103 5.21 11.58 -3.96
CA SER A 103 6.22 12.63 -4.12
C SER A 103 7.59 11.99 -4.33
N MET A 104 8.51 12.73 -4.96
CA MET A 104 9.87 12.23 -5.18
C MET A 104 10.53 11.82 -3.87
N ARG A 105 10.31 12.59 -2.81
CA ARG A 105 10.84 12.30 -1.47
C ARG A 105 10.30 10.96 -0.94
N ASP A 106 9.00 10.72 -1.12
CA ASP A 106 8.37 9.49 -0.66
C ASP A 106 8.82 8.29 -1.48
N LEU A 107 9.00 8.46 -2.79
CA LEU A 107 9.51 7.39 -3.66
C LEU A 107 10.92 6.97 -3.24
N LEU A 108 11.79 7.94 -2.91
CA LEU A 108 13.14 7.64 -2.44
C LEU A 108 13.11 6.91 -1.10
N ALA A 109 12.21 7.31 -0.19
CA ALA A 109 12.06 6.65 1.10
C ALA A 109 11.59 5.20 0.93
N LEU A 110 10.60 4.96 0.08
CA LEU A 110 10.11 3.61 -0.22
C LEU A 110 11.19 2.74 -0.84
N ARG A 111 11.99 3.31 -1.73
CA ARG A 111 13.08 2.57 -2.38
C ARG A 111 14.12 2.08 -1.39
N ARG A 112 14.38 2.83 -0.32
CA ARG A 112 15.30 2.43 0.74
C ARG A 112 14.78 1.26 1.56
N LEU A 113 13.46 1.10 1.66
CA LEU A 113 12.84 -0.01 2.37
C LEU A 113 12.93 -1.32 1.60
N LEU A 114 13.03 -1.23 0.31
CA LEU A 114 13.05 -2.37 -0.59
C LEU A 114 14.47 -2.69 -1.03
#